data_a4425c16d508bbdaec71c8651622c4fa
#
_entry.id   a4425c16d508bbdaec71c8651622c4fa
#
_cell.length_a   1.000
_cell.length_b   1.000
_cell.length_c   1.000
_cell.angle_alpha   90.00
_cell.angle_beta   90.00
_cell.angle_gamma   90.00
#
_symmetry.space_group_name_H-M   'P 1'
#
loop_
_entity.id
_entity.type
_entity.pdbx_description
1 polymer ?
#
loop_
_entity_poly.entity_id
_entity_poly.type
_entity_poly.pdbx_seq_one_letter_code
_entity_poly.pdbx_strand_id
1 'polypeptide(L)'
;MEVKSTYKYARISPFKVREVTREIQGLPVSAALDLLAFTPKKAAFLIGKTLKSAIANAENNANLKPDGLVVKEATVGEGPTLKRIMARARGSASPILKRTSHIRIVLSDEIAIETRETRKAKRKAEKRPAKKPATGEATQDAAIAPDEKSAKPTRSKKTKKESS
;
A
#
# COMPACT_ATOMS: atom_id res chain seq x y z
N MET A 1 -6.64 -10.64 18.33
CA MET A 1 -6.06 -12.00 18.25
C MET A 1 -5.13 -12.13 17.04
N GLU A 2 -4.09 -12.97 17.08
CA GLU A 2 -3.15 -13.10 15.95
C GLU A 2 -3.09 -14.54 15.45
N VAL A 3 -3.21 -14.69 14.13
CA VAL A 3 -3.12 -16.00 13.47
C VAL A 3 -1.99 -15.98 12.44
N LYS A 4 -1.16 -17.03 12.45
CA LYS A 4 0.02 -17.13 11.60
C LYS A 4 -0.04 -18.33 10.64
N SER A 5 0.48 -18.12 9.44
CA SER A 5 0.75 -19.18 8.47
C SER A 5 2.17 -19.04 7.93
N THR A 6 2.85 -20.17 7.71
CA THR A 6 4.23 -20.18 7.24
C THR A 6 4.41 -21.19 6.12
N TYR A 7 4.90 -20.72 4.97
CA TYR A 7 5.33 -21.57 3.87
C TYR A 7 6.87 -21.65 3.83
N LYS A 8 7.42 -22.82 4.17
CA LYS A 8 8.86 -23.05 4.20
C LYS A 8 9.39 -23.54 2.84
N TYR A 9 10.63 -23.19 2.52
CA TYR A 9 11.40 -23.66 1.35
C TYR A 9 10.73 -23.36 0.00
N ALA A 10 10.06 -22.22 -0.15
CA ALA A 10 9.53 -21.77 -1.42
C ALA A 10 10.65 -21.60 -2.45
N ARG A 11 10.52 -22.23 -3.64
CA ARG A 11 11.53 -22.17 -4.71
C ARG A 11 11.48 -20.84 -5.47
N ILE A 12 11.78 -19.77 -4.75
CA ILE A 12 11.84 -18.41 -5.27
C ILE A 12 12.83 -17.57 -4.45
N SER A 13 13.46 -16.59 -5.09
CA SER A 13 14.37 -15.69 -4.41
C SER A 13 13.62 -14.79 -3.41
N PRO A 14 14.13 -14.57 -2.18
CA PRO A 14 13.50 -13.73 -1.16
C PRO A 14 13.27 -12.28 -1.63
N PHE A 15 14.17 -11.71 -2.43
CA PHE A 15 14.01 -10.36 -2.99
C PHE A 15 12.72 -10.22 -3.81
N LYS A 16 12.41 -11.20 -4.67
CA LYS A 16 11.20 -11.19 -5.50
C LYS A 16 9.92 -11.35 -4.68
N VAL A 17 10.00 -12.02 -3.54
CA VAL A 17 8.87 -12.20 -2.63
C VAL A 17 8.67 -10.94 -1.81
N ARG A 18 9.74 -10.32 -1.29
CA ARG A 18 9.68 -9.09 -0.48
C ARG A 18 9.03 -7.92 -1.23
N GLU A 19 9.21 -7.85 -2.55
CA GLU A 19 8.58 -6.85 -3.39
C GLU A 19 7.04 -6.91 -3.26
N VAL A 20 6.46 -8.09 -3.38
CA VAL A 20 5.00 -8.29 -3.29
C VAL A 20 4.50 -8.24 -1.84
N THR A 21 5.25 -8.76 -0.86
CA THR A 21 4.82 -8.73 0.55
C THR A 21 4.72 -7.31 1.09
N ARG A 22 5.54 -6.37 0.63
CA ARG A 22 5.44 -4.95 1.01
C ARG A 22 4.14 -4.30 0.57
N GLU A 23 3.58 -4.74 -0.55
CA GLU A 23 2.34 -4.19 -1.10
C GLU A 23 1.10 -4.64 -0.32
N ILE A 24 1.14 -5.83 0.29
CA ILE A 24 -0.02 -6.40 1.00
C ILE A 24 -0.05 -6.08 2.50
N GLN A 25 1.04 -5.62 3.10
CA GLN A 25 1.09 -5.28 4.52
C GLN A 25 0.14 -4.12 4.85
N GLY A 26 -0.63 -4.27 5.94
CA GLY A 26 -1.60 -3.27 6.39
C GLY A 26 -2.88 -3.19 5.56
N LEU A 27 -3.07 -4.12 4.61
CA LEU A 27 -4.31 -4.20 3.84
C LEU A 27 -5.30 -5.16 4.51
N PRO A 28 -6.62 -4.94 4.37
CA PRO A 28 -7.62 -5.94 4.70
C PRO A 28 -7.45 -7.18 3.81
N VAL A 29 -7.79 -8.33 4.33
CA VAL A 29 -7.55 -9.63 3.68
C VAL A 29 -8.21 -9.70 2.30
N SER A 30 -9.42 -9.17 2.13
CA SER A 30 -10.13 -9.13 0.84
C SER A 30 -9.33 -8.35 -0.21
N ALA A 31 -8.92 -7.12 0.10
CA ALA A 31 -8.13 -6.30 -0.81
C ALA A 31 -6.74 -6.91 -1.11
N ALA A 32 -6.12 -7.60 -0.13
CA ALA A 32 -4.86 -8.30 -0.33
C ALA A 32 -5.01 -9.48 -1.31
N LEU A 33 -6.11 -10.23 -1.25
CA LEU A 33 -6.40 -11.32 -2.20
C LEU A 33 -6.62 -10.78 -3.61
N ASP A 34 -7.37 -9.70 -3.77
CA ASP A 34 -7.61 -9.07 -5.07
C ASP A 34 -6.31 -8.55 -5.68
N LEU A 35 -5.48 -7.85 -4.91
CA LEU A 35 -4.17 -7.37 -5.34
C LEU A 35 -3.28 -8.52 -5.82
N LEU A 36 -3.24 -9.63 -5.06
CA LEU A 36 -2.46 -10.81 -5.42
C LEU A 36 -2.98 -11.50 -6.68
N ALA A 37 -4.30 -11.49 -6.93
CA ALA A 37 -4.90 -12.05 -8.13
C ALA A 37 -4.53 -11.26 -9.40
N PHE A 38 -4.47 -9.93 -9.30
CA PHE A 38 -4.07 -9.05 -10.42
C PHE A 38 -2.56 -9.00 -10.67
N THR A 39 -1.72 -9.38 -9.68
CA THR A 39 -0.27 -9.30 -9.81
C THR A 39 0.29 -10.45 -10.63
N PRO A 40 0.85 -10.24 -11.85
CA PRO A 40 1.34 -11.31 -12.72
C PRO A 40 2.75 -11.79 -12.31
N LYS A 41 2.95 -12.05 -11.00
CA LYS A 41 4.23 -12.52 -10.46
C LYS A 41 4.07 -13.89 -9.82
N LYS A 42 5.02 -14.81 -10.04
CA LYS A 42 5.05 -16.12 -9.36
C LYS A 42 5.02 -15.98 -7.83
N ALA A 43 5.59 -14.89 -7.29
CA ALA A 43 5.57 -14.60 -5.87
C ALA A 43 4.13 -14.42 -5.35
N ALA A 44 3.28 -13.70 -6.08
CA ALA A 44 1.88 -13.46 -5.72
C ALA A 44 1.09 -14.76 -5.56
N PHE A 45 1.29 -15.72 -6.46
CA PHE A 45 0.66 -17.04 -6.36
C PHE A 45 1.04 -17.79 -5.07
N LEU A 46 2.33 -17.79 -4.69
CA LEU A 46 2.81 -18.47 -3.49
C LEU A 46 2.33 -17.77 -2.22
N ILE A 47 2.36 -16.44 -2.21
CA ILE A 47 1.86 -15.62 -1.11
C ILE A 47 0.33 -15.81 -0.96
N GLY A 48 -0.42 -15.82 -2.07
CA GLY A 48 -1.85 -16.05 -2.08
C GLY A 48 -2.24 -17.40 -1.47
N LYS A 49 -1.48 -18.47 -1.74
CA LYS A 49 -1.67 -19.78 -1.08
C LYS A 49 -1.43 -19.70 0.43
N THR A 50 -0.37 -19.00 0.85
CA THR A 50 -0.05 -18.83 2.27
C THR A 50 -1.11 -17.99 2.98
N LEU A 51 -1.62 -16.94 2.31
CA LEU A 51 -2.66 -16.09 2.83
C LEU A 51 -3.99 -16.86 2.98
N LYS A 52 -4.40 -17.64 1.99
CA LYS A 52 -5.57 -18.52 2.09
C LYS A 52 -5.47 -19.54 3.22
N SER A 53 -4.28 -20.10 3.45
CA SER A 53 -4.02 -20.96 4.60
C SER A 53 -4.11 -20.21 5.94
N ALA A 54 -3.68 -18.95 5.99
CA ALA A 54 -3.81 -18.13 7.19
C ALA A 54 -5.28 -17.81 7.50
N ILE A 55 -6.10 -17.53 6.48
CA ILE A 55 -7.54 -17.31 6.61
C ILE A 55 -8.23 -18.55 7.15
N ALA A 56 -7.97 -19.72 6.55
CA ALA A 56 -8.54 -20.98 7.00
C ALA A 56 -8.14 -21.31 8.46
N ASN A 57 -6.90 -20.99 8.86
CA ASN A 57 -6.47 -21.11 10.25
C ASN A 57 -7.21 -20.15 11.19
N ALA A 58 -7.53 -18.93 10.72
CA ALA A 58 -8.30 -17.95 11.49
C ALA A 58 -9.74 -18.39 11.69
N GLU A 59 -10.37 -18.92 10.64
CA GLU A 59 -11.74 -19.44 10.69
C GLU A 59 -11.87 -20.68 11.57
N ASN A 60 -11.01 -21.68 11.33
CA ASN A 60 -11.15 -22.99 11.98
C ASN A 60 -10.61 -23.01 13.42
N ASN A 61 -9.50 -22.34 13.69
CA ASN A 61 -8.82 -22.44 15.00
C ASN A 61 -9.18 -21.29 15.94
N ALA A 62 -9.43 -20.09 15.38
CA ALA A 62 -9.69 -18.89 16.17
C ALA A 62 -11.15 -18.42 16.07
N ASN A 63 -11.99 -19.05 15.23
CA ASN A 63 -13.38 -18.68 14.97
C ASN A 63 -13.57 -17.21 14.59
N LEU A 64 -12.59 -16.63 13.89
CA LEU A 64 -12.59 -15.24 13.45
C LEU A 64 -13.25 -15.11 12.08
N LYS A 65 -14.00 -14.03 11.88
CA LYS A 65 -14.60 -13.72 10.58
C LYS A 65 -13.55 -13.12 9.64
N PRO A 66 -13.47 -13.57 8.36
CA PRO A 66 -12.45 -13.10 7.41
C PRO A 66 -12.55 -11.60 7.09
N ASP A 67 -13.78 -11.03 7.13
CA ASP A 67 -14.04 -9.62 6.78
C ASP A 67 -13.37 -8.61 7.73
N GLY A 68 -13.12 -9.01 8.99
CA GLY A 68 -12.45 -8.17 9.98
C GLY A 68 -10.94 -8.33 10.03
N LEU A 69 -10.36 -9.24 9.24
CA LEU A 69 -8.93 -9.54 9.30
C LEU A 69 -8.10 -8.59 8.46
N VAL A 70 -6.96 -8.20 9.02
CA VAL A 70 -5.93 -7.36 8.37
C VAL A 70 -4.60 -8.09 8.36
N VAL A 71 -3.84 -7.92 7.29
CA VAL A 71 -2.45 -8.43 7.20
C VAL A 71 -1.56 -7.55 8.07
N LYS A 72 -1.31 -7.98 9.31
CA LYS A 72 -0.43 -7.27 10.24
C LYS A 72 1.00 -7.29 9.77
N GLU A 73 1.50 -8.48 9.44
CA GLU A 73 2.89 -8.70 9.07
C GLU A 73 3.00 -9.72 7.93
N ALA A 74 3.85 -9.44 6.96
CA ALA A 74 4.22 -10.37 5.91
C ALA A 74 5.75 -10.37 5.76
N THR A 75 6.41 -11.31 6.47
CA THR A 75 7.86 -11.44 6.52
C THR A 75 8.37 -12.51 5.57
N VAL A 76 9.56 -12.27 5.03
CA VAL A 76 10.25 -13.19 4.13
C VAL A 76 11.66 -13.46 4.64
N GLY A 77 11.86 -14.67 5.12
CA GLY A 77 13.18 -15.20 5.51
C GLY A 77 13.92 -15.79 4.32
N GLU A 78 15.24 -15.80 4.38
CA GLU A 78 16.09 -16.49 3.42
C GLU A 78 16.18 -17.96 3.77
N GLY A 79 16.00 -18.83 2.78
CA GLY A 79 16.19 -20.26 2.91
C GLY A 79 17.52 -20.73 2.32
N PRO A 80 17.85 -22.02 2.45
CA PRO A 80 19.06 -22.59 1.90
C PRO A 80 19.15 -22.39 0.38
N THR A 81 20.35 -22.07 -0.10
CA THR A 81 20.60 -21.87 -1.53
C THR A 81 21.22 -23.14 -2.11
N LEU A 82 20.58 -23.69 -3.13
CA LEU A 82 21.10 -24.84 -3.87
C LEU A 82 22.07 -24.33 -4.96
N LYS A 83 23.34 -24.69 -4.82
CA LYS A 83 24.38 -24.35 -5.79
C LYS A 83 24.37 -25.35 -6.93
N ARG A 84 24.47 -24.87 -8.18
CA ARG A 84 24.59 -25.67 -9.41
C ARG A 84 25.66 -25.06 -10.26
N ILE A 85 26.25 -25.87 -11.15
CA ILE A 85 27.29 -25.48 -12.08
C ILE A 85 26.67 -25.41 -13.46
N MET A 86 27.03 -24.41 -14.23
CA MET A 86 26.72 -24.27 -15.64
C MET A 86 28.03 -24.20 -16.42
N ALA A 87 28.23 -25.15 -17.34
CA ALA A 87 29.34 -25.11 -18.24
C ALA A 87 29.26 -23.88 -19.16
N ARG A 88 30.40 -23.23 -19.41
CA ARG A 88 30.56 -22.06 -20.26
C ARG A 88 31.59 -22.32 -21.34
N ALA A 89 31.77 -21.33 -22.25
CA ALA A 89 32.77 -21.41 -23.32
C ALA A 89 34.19 -21.58 -22.75
N ARG A 90 35.06 -22.14 -23.56
CA ARG A 90 36.49 -22.35 -23.24
C ARG A 90 36.75 -23.17 -21.98
N GLY A 91 35.88 -24.14 -21.66
CA GLY A 91 36.04 -25.02 -20.50
C GLY A 91 35.82 -24.35 -19.16
N SER A 92 35.35 -23.09 -19.11
CA SER A 92 35.02 -22.41 -17.87
C SER A 92 33.67 -22.90 -17.31
N ALA A 93 33.46 -22.71 -16.01
CA ALA A 93 32.19 -23.02 -15.32
C ALA A 93 31.72 -21.84 -14.46
N SER A 94 30.42 -21.56 -14.47
CA SER A 94 29.83 -20.52 -13.64
C SER A 94 28.83 -21.09 -12.64
N PRO A 95 28.81 -20.62 -11.37
CA PRO A 95 27.86 -21.10 -10.40
C PRO A 95 26.45 -20.53 -10.64
N ILE A 96 25.43 -21.39 -10.54
CA ILE A 96 24.03 -20.99 -10.52
C ILE A 96 23.49 -21.15 -9.09
N LEU A 97 22.92 -20.09 -8.54
CA LEU A 97 22.32 -20.08 -7.21
C LEU A 97 20.82 -20.21 -7.32
N LYS A 98 20.26 -21.39 -6.99
CA LYS A 98 18.81 -21.59 -6.85
C LYS A 98 18.42 -21.26 -5.43
N ARG A 99 18.02 -19.99 -5.19
CA ARG A 99 17.64 -19.48 -3.87
C ARG A 99 16.26 -19.97 -3.48
N THR A 100 16.08 -20.25 -2.19
CA THR A 100 14.78 -20.52 -1.59
C THR A 100 14.44 -19.45 -0.56
N SER A 101 13.18 -19.38 -0.17
CA SER A 101 12.69 -18.42 0.83
C SER A 101 11.64 -19.04 1.74
N HIS A 102 11.45 -18.44 2.90
CA HIS A 102 10.40 -18.75 3.86
C HIS A 102 9.44 -17.59 3.92
N ILE A 103 8.15 -17.84 3.67
CA ILE A 103 7.10 -16.82 3.66
C ILE A 103 6.28 -17.01 4.94
N ARG A 104 6.18 -15.97 5.76
CA ARG A 104 5.37 -15.95 6.97
C ARG A 104 4.38 -14.79 6.89
N ILE A 105 3.11 -15.08 7.12
CA ILE A 105 2.03 -14.09 7.16
C ILE A 105 1.36 -14.17 8.54
N VAL A 106 1.14 -13.03 9.13
CA VAL A 106 0.42 -12.86 10.39
C VAL A 106 -0.81 -12.00 10.12
N LEU A 107 -1.98 -12.53 10.46
CA LEU A 107 -3.26 -11.83 10.40
C LEU A 107 -3.66 -11.37 11.81
N SER A 108 -4.29 -10.23 11.92
CA SER A 108 -4.83 -9.69 13.18
C SER A 108 -6.21 -9.10 12.94
N ASP A 109 -7.08 -9.19 13.92
CA ASP A 109 -8.40 -8.56 13.99
C ASP A 109 -8.39 -7.21 14.74
N GLU A 110 -7.32 -6.90 15.47
CA GLU A 110 -7.21 -5.72 16.34
C GLU A 110 -6.81 -4.44 15.60
N ILE A 111 -6.42 -4.54 14.33
CA ILE A 111 -5.96 -3.39 13.54
C ILE A 111 -7.16 -2.78 12.82
N ALA A 112 -7.44 -1.50 13.09
CA ALA A 112 -8.45 -0.77 12.35
C ALA A 112 -8.12 -0.72 10.85
N ILE A 113 -9.09 -1.13 10.02
CA ILE A 113 -8.94 -1.12 8.57
C ILE A 113 -8.87 0.33 8.10
N GLU A 114 -7.69 0.79 7.70
CA GLU A 114 -7.53 2.10 7.09
C GLU A 114 -7.93 2.05 5.61
N THR A 115 -9.18 2.41 5.33
CA THR A 115 -9.63 2.55 3.95
C THR A 115 -8.93 3.74 3.27
N ARG A 116 -8.91 3.74 1.93
CA ARG A 116 -8.34 4.85 1.15
C ARG A 116 -8.97 6.20 1.54
N GLU A 117 -10.23 6.19 1.93
CA GLU A 117 -10.97 7.39 2.35
C GLU A 117 -10.50 7.91 3.70
N THR A 118 -10.30 7.02 4.69
CA THR A 118 -9.78 7.38 6.00
C THR A 118 -8.35 7.91 5.93
N ARG A 119 -7.48 7.31 5.09
CA ARG A 119 -6.13 7.84 4.81
C ARG A 119 -6.18 9.23 4.17
N LYS A 120 -7.11 9.45 3.23
CA LYS A 120 -7.29 10.75 2.56
C LYS A 120 -7.82 11.80 3.52
N ALA A 121 -8.75 11.41 4.41
CA ALA A 121 -9.28 12.27 5.47
C ALA A 121 -8.20 12.65 6.49
N LYS A 122 -7.39 11.69 6.98
CA LYS A 122 -6.24 11.95 7.87
C LYS A 122 -5.25 12.93 7.24
N ARG A 123 -4.83 12.70 5.99
CA ARG A 123 -3.91 13.61 5.27
C ARG A 123 -4.50 14.99 5.04
N LYS A 124 -5.83 15.11 4.87
CA LYS A 124 -6.51 16.40 4.72
C LYS A 124 -6.61 17.13 6.07
N ALA A 125 -6.84 16.39 7.16
CA ALA A 125 -6.86 16.95 8.51
C ALA A 125 -5.46 17.45 8.96
N GLU A 126 -4.42 16.67 8.65
CA GLU A 126 -3.03 17.00 8.98
C GLU A 126 -2.50 18.21 8.16
N LYS A 127 -2.99 18.41 6.93
CA LYS A 127 -2.67 19.57 6.10
C LYS A 127 -3.46 20.84 6.42
N ARG A 128 -4.44 20.80 7.35
CA ARG A 128 -5.12 22.02 7.83
C ARG A 128 -4.23 22.68 8.87
N PRO A 129 -3.60 23.84 8.57
CA PRO A 129 -2.87 24.58 9.58
C PRO A 129 -3.82 24.95 10.70
N ALA A 130 -3.43 24.70 11.94
CA ALA A 130 -4.17 25.09 13.12
C ALA A 130 -4.43 26.60 13.04
N LYS A 131 -5.68 27.00 12.85
CA LYS A 131 -6.13 28.38 12.89
C LYS A 131 -5.95 28.84 14.36
N LYS A 132 -4.91 29.65 14.61
CA LYS A 132 -4.70 30.30 15.89
C LYS A 132 -5.97 31.02 16.29
N PRO A 133 -6.44 30.93 17.54
CA PRO A 133 -7.53 31.77 18.02
C PRO A 133 -7.05 33.22 18.04
N ALA A 134 -7.70 34.07 17.27
CA ALA A 134 -7.54 35.51 17.37
C ALA A 134 -8.15 35.96 18.69
N THR A 135 -7.29 36.37 19.61
CA THR A 135 -7.64 37.11 20.82
C THR A 135 -8.14 38.48 20.39
N GLY A 136 -9.38 38.78 20.75
CA GLY A 136 -9.96 40.07 20.49
C GLY A 136 -9.39 41.14 21.40
N GLU A 137 -9.24 42.32 20.85
CA GLU A 137 -9.36 43.57 21.63
C GLU A 137 -10.07 44.60 20.76
N ALA A 138 -11.13 45.11 21.39
CA ALA A 138 -11.97 46.16 20.88
C ALA A 138 -11.30 47.52 21.08
N THR A 139 -11.39 48.38 20.08
CA THR A 139 -11.54 49.84 20.36
C THR A 139 -12.31 50.48 19.18
N GLN A 140 -13.25 51.29 19.60
CA GLN A 140 -14.21 52.11 18.87
C GLN A 140 -13.46 53.25 18.15
N ASP A 141 -13.86 53.70 16.97
CA ASP A 141 -14.55 54.98 16.75
C ASP A 141 -14.44 55.45 15.29
N ALA A 142 -15.57 55.95 14.84
CA ALA A 142 -15.85 57.10 13.96
C ALA A 142 -15.57 57.06 12.45
N ALA A 143 -16.68 56.93 11.74
CA ALA A 143 -17.27 57.86 10.76
C ALA A 143 -16.55 58.23 9.46
N ILE A 144 -17.36 58.15 8.45
CA ILE A 144 -17.54 59.00 7.23
C ILE A 144 -17.35 58.24 5.92
N ALA A 145 -18.46 58.05 5.25
CA ALA A 145 -18.59 57.81 3.79
C ALA A 145 -18.50 59.16 3.05
N PRO A 146 -18.68 59.27 1.72
CA PRO A 146 -18.73 58.29 0.62
C PRO A 146 -17.92 58.70 -0.63
N ASP A 147 -18.07 57.96 -1.70
CA ASP A 147 -18.16 58.35 -3.14
C ASP A 147 -17.15 57.67 -4.07
N GLU A 148 -17.72 57.01 -4.95
CA GLU A 148 -17.96 57.09 -6.41
C GLU A 148 -16.92 56.44 -7.37
N LYS A 149 -17.50 55.55 -8.17
CA LYS A 149 -17.28 55.33 -9.60
C LYS A 149 -15.89 54.91 -10.12
N SER A 150 -15.76 53.78 -10.78
CA SER A 150 -16.00 53.61 -12.21
C SER A 150 -15.33 52.35 -12.80
N ALA A 151 -16.08 51.68 -13.58
CA ALA A 151 -15.78 51.11 -14.89
C ALA A 151 -14.90 49.87 -15.07
N LYS A 152 -15.56 48.82 -15.55
CA LYS A 152 -15.02 47.77 -16.41
C LYS A 152 -14.35 48.34 -17.67
N PRO A 153 -13.48 47.58 -18.33
CA PRO A 153 -14.00 46.92 -19.51
C PRO A 153 -13.53 45.48 -19.76
N THR A 154 -14.42 44.77 -20.36
CA THR A 154 -14.36 43.54 -21.15
C THR A 154 -13.40 43.64 -22.33
N ARG A 155 -12.72 42.53 -22.66
CA ARG A 155 -12.34 42.20 -24.07
C ARG A 155 -11.94 40.72 -24.13
N SER A 156 -12.73 39.88 -24.70
CA SER A 156 -13.02 39.44 -26.09
C SER A 156 -12.06 38.37 -26.62
N LYS A 157 -12.70 37.28 -26.96
CA LYS A 157 -12.34 36.12 -27.79
C LYS A 157 -11.30 36.40 -28.88
N LYS A 158 -10.46 35.43 -29.18
CA LYS A 158 -10.01 35.15 -30.53
C LYS A 158 -9.82 33.63 -30.76
N THR A 159 -10.71 33.13 -31.55
CA THR A 159 -10.65 31.87 -32.31
C THR A 159 -9.74 32.05 -33.54
N LYS A 160 -9.02 31.00 -33.90
CA LYS A 160 -8.59 30.67 -35.30
C LYS A 160 -8.00 29.25 -35.20
N LYS A 161 -8.57 28.17 -35.70
CA LYS A 161 -8.86 27.73 -37.09
C LYS A 161 -7.59 27.36 -37.89
N GLU A 162 -7.54 26.04 -38.22
CA GLU A 162 -7.17 25.39 -39.51
C GLU A 162 -5.70 25.47 -39.95
N SER A 163 -5.12 24.43 -40.31
CA SER A 163 -5.07 23.51 -41.43
C SER A 163 -3.65 23.00 -41.64
N SER A 164 -3.37 21.87 -41.85
CA SER A 164 -3.17 20.95 -42.97
C SER A 164 -2.67 19.63 -42.45
#